data_3dd1c2d5430b08ea96679be47a1105ce
#
_entry.id   3dd1c2d5430b08ea96679be47a1105ce
#
_cell.length_a   1.000
_cell.length_b   1.000
_cell.length_c   1.000
_cell.angle_alpha   90.00
_cell.angle_beta   90.00
_cell.angle_gamma   90.00
#
_symmetry.space_group_name_H-M   'P 1'
#
loop_
_entity.id
_entity.type
_entity.pdbx_description
1 polymer ?
#
loop_
_entity_poly.entity_id
_entity_poly.type
_entity_poly.pdbx_seq_one_letter_code
_entity_poly.pdbx_strand_id
1 'polypeptide(L)'
;MLAAGIKVKVDLIIGLPGDTVESVRRSMHYLKDSGIYSDVQVFNLAVLPGTAFRQEAQELGLVFQPRPPYYVRQTPTLNQQQLFDLMAEAADIFEIDWDPLPDVDFQTIAALVQKPADGVLIHLDVEGNSLPPARLRHQVYTLWFQSSDFTLHARRACRVIRELLRESPYTTLQIILEPESNPCTITSEVLDELWQACQEQPSYMDRYYSMQPGRPIGAKRILILVDEGEPLDEEWLDMVDEQATLIKREREVVSV
;
A
#
# COMPACT_ATOMS: atom_id res chain seq x y z
N MET A 1 -37.30 1.04 -7.39
CA MET A 1 -36.73 0.88 -6.03
C MET A 1 -36.33 2.24 -5.46
N LEU A 2 -35.49 3.05 -6.10
CA LEU A 2 -35.12 4.39 -5.60
C LEU A 2 -36.33 5.30 -5.40
N ALA A 3 -37.28 5.30 -6.33
CA ALA A 3 -38.51 6.06 -6.20
C ALA A 3 -39.41 5.63 -5.01
N ALA A 4 -39.18 4.46 -4.45
CA ALA A 4 -39.84 3.97 -3.23
C ALA A 4 -39.04 4.23 -1.94
N GLY A 5 -37.96 5.03 -2.00
CA GLY A 5 -37.09 5.35 -0.87
C GLY A 5 -36.13 4.21 -0.44
N ILE A 6 -36.01 3.16 -1.26
CA ILE A 6 -35.10 2.05 -0.99
C ILE A 6 -33.70 2.45 -1.40
N LYS A 7 -32.74 2.40 -0.46
CA LYS A 7 -31.32 2.55 -0.76
C LYS A 7 -30.79 1.27 -1.42
N VAL A 8 -30.22 1.41 -2.61
CA VAL A 8 -29.65 0.30 -3.38
C VAL A 8 -28.15 0.42 -3.34
N LYS A 9 -27.47 -0.55 -2.77
CA LYS A 9 -26.03 -0.70 -2.84
C LYS A 9 -25.69 -1.75 -3.91
N VAL A 10 -24.78 -1.44 -4.80
CA VAL A 10 -24.32 -2.35 -5.85
C VAL A 10 -22.85 -2.69 -5.62
N ASP A 11 -22.55 -3.98 -5.58
CA ASP A 11 -21.20 -4.49 -5.51
C ASP A 11 -20.78 -4.96 -6.89
N LEU A 12 -19.72 -4.36 -7.45
CA LEU A 12 -19.11 -4.74 -8.71
C LEU A 12 -17.82 -5.51 -8.42
N ILE A 13 -17.71 -6.73 -8.97
CA ILE A 13 -16.52 -7.56 -8.84
C ILE A 13 -15.79 -7.60 -10.17
N ILE A 14 -14.51 -7.25 -10.18
CA ILE A 14 -13.63 -7.27 -11.37
C ILE A 14 -12.73 -8.50 -11.29
N GLY A 15 -12.57 -9.19 -12.43
CA GLY A 15 -11.72 -10.39 -12.56
C GLY A 15 -12.46 -11.70 -12.43
N LEU A 16 -13.78 -11.69 -12.65
CA LEU A 16 -14.56 -12.92 -12.76
C LEU A 16 -14.10 -13.73 -13.99
N PRO A 17 -14.19 -15.08 -13.96
CA PRO A 17 -13.96 -15.90 -15.14
C PRO A 17 -14.82 -15.46 -16.33
N GLY A 18 -14.17 -15.20 -17.46
CA GLY A 18 -14.83 -14.69 -18.67
C GLY A 18 -14.92 -13.17 -18.81
N ASP A 19 -14.56 -12.42 -17.78
CA ASP A 19 -14.42 -10.97 -17.90
C ASP A 19 -13.34 -10.60 -18.94
N THR A 20 -13.65 -9.59 -19.74
CA THR A 20 -12.68 -8.88 -20.59
C THR A 20 -12.65 -7.42 -20.20
N VAL A 21 -11.61 -6.68 -20.61
CA VAL A 21 -11.53 -5.23 -20.39
C VAL A 21 -12.81 -4.54 -20.88
N GLU A 22 -13.29 -4.92 -22.06
CA GLU A 22 -14.47 -4.31 -22.68
C GLU A 22 -15.78 -4.67 -21.94
N SER A 23 -15.90 -5.91 -21.42
CA SER A 23 -17.11 -6.31 -20.68
C SER A 23 -17.20 -5.61 -19.34
N VAL A 24 -16.09 -5.47 -18.62
CA VAL A 24 -16.02 -4.76 -17.34
C VAL A 24 -16.33 -3.27 -17.54
N ARG A 25 -15.67 -2.60 -18.49
CA ARG A 25 -15.96 -1.19 -18.83
C ARG A 25 -17.42 -0.96 -19.18
N ARG A 26 -17.99 -1.84 -20.01
CA ARG A 26 -19.42 -1.75 -20.35
C ARG A 26 -20.32 -1.86 -19.11
N SER A 27 -20.00 -2.73 -18.18
CA SER A 27 -20.74 -2.88 -16.93
C SER A 27 -20.63 -1.63 -16.05
N MET A 28 -19.43 -1.05 -15.94
CA MET A 28 -19.21 0.19 -15.17
C MET A 28 -20.00 1.37 -15.76
N HIS A 29 -19.89 1.59 -17.07
CA HIS A 29 -20.62 2.68 -17.73
C HIS A 29 -22.13 2.47 -17.67
N TYR A 30 -22.62 1.26 -17.93
CA TYR A 30 -24.03 0.95 -17.78
C TYR A 30 -24.54 1.27 -16.37
N LEU A 31 -23.80 0.90 -15.34
CA LEU A 31 -24.17 1.18 -13.96
C LEU A 31 -24.17 2.70 -13.68
N LYS A 32 -23.13 3.42 -14.11
CA LYS A 32 -23.04 4.89 -13.96
C LYS A 32 -24.19 5.59 -14.65
N ASP A 33 -24.45 5.24 -15.92
CA ASP A 33 -25.46 5.90 -16.75
C ASP A 33 -26.90 5.60 -16.28
N SER A 34 -27.13 4.40 -15.78
CA SER A 34 -28.46 4.00 -15.30
C SER A 34 -28.90 4.70 -14.03
N GLY A 35 -27.95 5.13 -13.18
CA GLY A 35 -28.24 5.77 -11.89
C GLY A 35 -29.14 4.95 -10.95
N ILE A 36 -29.17 3.61 -11.10
CA ILE A 36 -30.06 2.72 -10.33
C ILE A 36 -29.57 2.42 -8.92
N TYR A 37 -28.48 3.04 -8.50
CA TYR A 37 -27.83 2.82 -7.20
C TYR A 37 -27.84 4.07 -6.33
N SER A 38 -27.73 3.85 -5.02
CA SER A 38 -27.45 4.90 -4.02
C SER A 38 -25.98 4.88 -3.58
N ASP A 39 -25.33 3.72 -3.75
CA ASP A 39 -23.93 3.50 -3.38
C ASP A 39 -23.35 2.36 -4.23
N VAL A 40 -22.06 2.44 -4.54
CA VAL A 40 -21.32 1.44 -5.33
C VAL A 40 -20.06 1.06 -4.58
N GLN A 41 -19.80 -0.25 -4.49
CA GLN A 41 -18.51 -0.78 -4.07
C GLN A 41 -17.91 -1.59 -5.21
N VAL A 42 -16.60 -1.46 -5.39
CA VAL A 42 -15.86 -2.21 -6.41
C VAL A 42 -14.78 -3.05 -5.74
N PHE A 43 -14.71 -4.30 -6.15
CA PHE A 43 -13.79 -5.27 -5.56
C PHE A 43 -12.99 -6.00 -6.62
N ASN A 44 -11.73 -6.30 -6.35
CA ASN A 44 -11.04 -7.39 -7.05
C ASN A 44 -11.64 -8.73 -6.60
N LEU A 45 -11.79 -9.67 -7.53
CA LEU A 45 -12.18 -11.04 -7.17
C LEU A 45 -11.18 -11.63 -6.17
N ALA A 46 -11.68 -12.03 -5.01
CA ALA A 46 -10.91 -12.74 -4.00
C ALA A 46 -11.24 -14.24 -4.03
N VAL A 47 -10.22 -15.07 -4.22
CA VAL A 47 -10.36 -16.54 -4.26
C VAL A 47 -10.21 -17.10 -2.84
N LEU A 48 -11.27 -16.94 -2.05
CA LEU A 48 -11.27 -17.24 -0.62
C LEU A 48 -11.17 -18.76 -0.35
N PRO A 49 -10.50 -19.17 0.75
CA PRO A 49 -10.50 -20.56 1.20
C PRO A 49 -11.93 -21.08 1.42
N GLY A 50 -12.18 -22.32 0.98
CA GLY A 50 -13.49 -22.96 1.14
C GLY A 50 -14.54 -22.64 0.06
N THR A 51 -14.24 -21.74 -0.89
CA THR A 51 -15.15 -21.43 -2.00
C THR A 51 -14.97 -22.37 -3.19
N ALA A 52 -16.01 -22.49 -4.04
CA ALA A 52 -15.93 -23.21 -5.31
C ALA A 52 -14.83 -22.62 -6.21
N PHE A 53 -14.72 -21.29 -6.31
CA PHE A 53 -13.63 -20.65 -7.06
C PHE A 53 -12.24 -21.12 -6.63
N ARG A 54 -12.04 -21.41 -5.33
CA ARG A 54 -10.75 -21.91 -4.82
C ARG A 54 -10.50 -23.35 -5.27
N GLN A 55 -11.53 -24.19 -5.32
CA GLN A 55 -11.42 -25.57 -5.74
C GLN A 55 -11.23 -25.68 -7.26
N GLU A 56 -11.90 -24.85 -8.02
CA GLU A 56 -11.93 -24.86 -9.48
C GLU A 56 -10.91 -23.88 -10.09
N ALA A 57 -10.10 -23.20 -9.28
CA ALA A 57 -9.23 -22.11 -9.74
C ALA A 57 -8.29 -22.53 -10.88
N GLN A 58 -7.76 -23.74 -10.84
CA GLN A 58 -6.89 -24.28 -11.90
C GLN A 58 -7.66 -24.50 -13.21
N GLU A 59 -8.87 -25.05 -13.14
CA GLU A 59 -9.72 -25.28 -14.30
C GLU A 59 -10.20 -23.97 -14.92
N LEU A 60 -10.47 -22.97 -14.07
CA LEU A 60 -10.85 -21.63 -14.48
C LEU A 60 -9.66 -20.77 -14.94
N GLY A 61 -8.44 -21.28 -14.87
CA GLY A 61 -7.21 -20.57 -15.25
C GLY A 61 -6.92 -19.35 -14.40
N LEU A 62 -7.34 -19.35 -13.13
CA LEU A 62 -7.13 -18.24 -12.20
C LEU A 62 -5.76 -18.32 -11.53
N VAL A 63 -4.98 -17.26 -11.64
CA VAL A 63 -3.79 -17.03 -10.85
C VAL A 63 -4.13 -16.01 -9.75
N PHE A 64 -3.92 -16.36 -8.51
CA PHE A 64 -4.31 -15.51 -7.37
C PHE A 64 -3.27 -15.59 -6.24
N GLN A 65 -3.36 -14.65 -5.31
CA GLN A 65 -2.51 -14.66 -4.12
C GLN A 65 -2.88 -15.85 -3.22
N PRO A 66 -1.90 -16.69 -2.83
CA PRO A 66 -2.18 -17.83 -1.95
C PRO A 66 -2.50 -17.42 -0.50
N ARG A 67 -2.24 -16.16 -0.15
CA ARG A 67 -2.42 -15.54 1.17
C ARG A 67 -3.38 -14.33 1.07
N PRO A 68 -3.92 -13.84 2.21
CA PRO A 68 -4.72 -12.63 2.21
C PRO A 68 -4.04 -11.48 1.45
N PRO A 69 -4.79 -10.69 0.69
CA PRO A 69 -6.25 -10.67 0.52
C PRO A 69 -6.80 -11.70 -0.48
N TYR A 70 -6.03 -12.66 -0.99
CA TYR A 70 -6.42 -13.71 -1.94
C TYR A 70 -6.90 -13.20 -3.31
N TYR A 71 -6.52 -12.00 -3.69
CA TYR A 71 -6.96 -11.36 -4.93
C TYR A 71 -6.43 -12.09 -6.16
N VAL A 72 -7.27 -12.16 -7.18
CA VAL A 72 -6.87 -12.63 -8.50
C VAL A 72 -5.81 -11.68 -9.08
N ARG A 73 -4.76 -12.27 -9.63
CA ARG A 73 -3.67 -11.59 -10.32
C ARG A 73 -3.74 -11.75 -11.83
N GLN A 74 -4.39 -12.82 -12.28
CA GLN A 74 -4.58 -13.09 -13.69
C GLN A 74 -5.76 -14.02 -13.88
N THR A 75 -6.51 -13.81 -14.96
CA THR A 75 -7.50 -14.73 -15.53
C THR A 75 -7.06 -15.12 -16.95
N PRO A 76 -7.74 -16.02 -17.65
CA PRO A 76 -7.43 -16.31 -19.06
C PRO A 76 -7.51 -15.08 -19.99
N THR A 77 -8.27 -14.06 -19.61
CA THR A 77 -8.61 -12.88 -20.42
C THR A 77 -8.09 -11.55 -19.88
N LEU A 78 -7.62 -11.52 -18.63
CA LEU A 78 -7.11 -10.32 -17.96
C LEU A 78 -5.78 -10.61 -17.27
N ASN A 79 -4.76 -9.82 -17.55
CA ASN A 79 -3.51 -9.84 -16.80
C ASN A 79 -3.56 -8.88 -15.59
N GLN A 80 -2.56 -8.95 -14.71
CA GLN A 80 -2.48 -8.13 -13.49
C GLN A 80 -2.57 -6.64 -13.78
N GLN A 81 -1.91 -6.17 -14.83
CA GLN A 81 -1.91 -4.78 -15.22
C GLN A 81 -3.32 -4.30 -15.62
N GLN A 82 -4.03 -5.09 -16.42
CA GLN A 82 -5.40 -4.78 -16.82
C GLN A 82 -6.37 -4.78 -15.65
N LEU A 83 -6.18 -5.70 -14.68
CA LEU A 83 -6.97 -5.69 -13.44
C LEU A 83 -6.73 -4.40 -12.64
N PHE A 84 -5.49 -3.95 -12.53
CA PHE A 84 -5.16 -2.70 -11.86
C PHE A 84 -5.71 -1.48 -12.57
N ASP A 85 -5.61 -1.45 -13.91
CA ASP A 85 -6.16 -0.35 -14.72
C ASP A 85 -7.69 -0.24 -14.56
N LEU A 86 -8.39 -1.38 -14.59
CA LEU A 86 -9.85 -1.41 -14.40
C LEU A 86 -10.27 -0.97 -12.99
N MET A 87 -9.51 -1.33 -11.95
CA MET A 87 -9.78 -0.85 -10.60
C MET A 87 -9.56 0.66 -10.48
N ALA A 88 -8.50 1.21 -11.08
CA ALA A 88 -8.27 2.64 -11.11
C ALA A 88 -9.37 3.38 -11.88
N GLU A 89 -9.76 2.86 -13.06
CA GLU A 89 -10.85 3.39 -13.88
C GLU A 89 -12.20 3.38 -13.12
N ALA A 90 -12.47 2.34 -12.34
CA ALA A 90 -13.65 2.25 -11.50
C ALA A 90 -13.66 3.33 -10.41
N ALA A 91 -12.50 3.61 -9.79
CA ALA A 91 -12.38 4.68 -8.81
C ALA A 91 -12.73 6.05 -9.42
N ASP A 92 -12.22 6.33 -10.61
CA ASP A 92 -12.51 7.58 -11.33
C ASP A 92 -14.00 7.69 -11.73
N ILE A 93 -14.58 6.62 -12.27
CA ILE A 93 -15.98 6.60 -12.73
C ILE A 93 -16.96 6.81 -11.56
N PHE A 94 -16.73 6.13 -10.44
CA PHE A 94 -17.65 6.14 -9.30
C PHE A 94 -17.22 7.07 -8.17
N GLU A 95 -16.12 7.79 -8.32
CA GLU A 95 -15.57 8.71 -7.31
C GLU A 95 -15.32 8.00 -5.97
N ILE A 96 -14.75 6.79 -6.04
CA ILE A 96 -14.47 5.94 -4.87
C ILE A 96 -13.10 6.28 -4.31
N ASP A 97 -13.05 6.60 -3.01
CA ASP A 97 -11.80 6.62 -2.26
C ASP A 97 -11.47 5.20 -1.79
N TRP A 98 -10.27 4.74 -2.12
CA TRP A 98 -9.74 3.50 -1.56
C TRP A 98 -9.37 3.71 -0.09
N ASP A 99 -9.39 2.64 0.70
CA ASP A 99 -9.07 2.71 2.13
C ASP A 99 -7.78 3.49 2.37
N PRO A 100 -7.82 4.59 3.13
CA PRO A 100 -6.64 5.40 3.40
C PRO A 100 -5.63 4.60 4.22
N LEU A 101 -4.35 4.95 4.07
CA LEU A 101 -3.32 4.47 4.99
C LEU A 101 -3.68 4.94 6.40
N PRO A 102 -3.58 4.06 7.42
CA PRO A 102 -3.80 4.47 8.79
C PRO A 102 -2.82 5.59 9.18
N ASP A 103 -3.30 6.57 9.93
CA ASP A 103 -2.42 7.57 10.51
C ASP A 103 -1.42 6.93 11.46
N VAL A 104 -0.17 7.37 11.38
CA VAL A 104 0.88 6.90 12.28
C VAL A 104 0.86 7.75 13.53
N ASP A 105 0.36 7.19 14.61
CA ASP A 105 0.61 7.68 15.95
C ASP A 105 1.78 6.90 16.57
N PHE A 106 2.87 7.61 16.89
CA PHE A 106 4.07 6.95 17.46
C PHE A 106 3.82 6.32 18.82
N GLN A 107 2.90 6.85 19.62
CA GLN A 107 2.48 6.20 20.85
C GLN A 107 1.80 4.87 20.55
N THR A 108 1.02 4.82 19.47
CA THR A 108 0.38 3.59 18.99
C THR A 108 1.40 2.63 18.38
N ILE A 109 2.46 3.12 17.71
CA ILE A 109 3.53 2.24 17.20
C ILE A 109 4.28 1.57 18.34
N ALA A 110 4.67 2.29 19.39
CA ALA A 110 5.28 1.69 20.59
C ALA A 110 4.35 0.65 21.23
N ALA A 111 3.04 0.87 21.21
CA ALA A 111 2.05 -0.09 21.67
C ALA A 111 1.85 -1.26 20.66
N LEU A 112 1.94 -1.00 19.35
CA LEU A 112 1.80 -2.02 18.28
C LEU A 112 2.97 -3.00 18.26
N VAL A 113 4.17 -2.60 18.66
CA VAL A 113 5.31 -3.51 18.89
C VAL A 113 4.94 -4.58 19.92
N GLN A 114 4.12 -4.22 20.91
CA GLN A 114 3.67 -5.14 21.96
C GLN A 114 2.40 -5.93 21.57
N LYS A 115 1.51 -5.35 20.75
CA LYS A 115 0.25 -5.99 20.29
C LYS A 115 -0.16 -5.47 18.90
N PRO A 116 0.37 -6.00 17.80
CA PRO A 116 -0.06 -5.60 16.46
C PRO A 116 -1.52 -6.05 16.23
N ALA A 117 -2.46 -5.10 16.22
CA ALA A 117 -3.88 -5.40 16.01
C ALA A 117 -4.29 -5.37 14.52
N ASP A 118 -3.88 -4.35 13.76
CA ASP A 118 -4.39 -4.08 12.41
C ASP A 118 -3.30 -4.03 11.31
N GLY A 119 -2.12 -4.54 11.60
CA GLY A 119 -0.99 -4.56 10.66
C GLY A 119 0.21 -5.26 11.25
N VAL A 120 1.28 -5.38 10.47
CA VAL A 120 2.55 -5.89 10.97
C VAL A 120 3.59 -4.79 10.97
N LEU A 121 4.12 -4.49 12.13
CA LEU A 121 5.31 -3.67 12.30
C LEU A 121 6.53 -4.56 12.23
N ILE A 122 7.47 -4.24 11.34
CA ILE A 122 8.75 -4.92 11.18
C ILE A 122 9.83 -3.87 11.42
N HIS A 123 10.48 -3.95 12.56
CA HIS A 123 11.61 -3.11 12.90
C HIS A 123 12.92 -3.80 12.45
N LEU A 124 13.72 -3.10 11.67
CA LEU A 124 14.93 -3.61 11.06
C LEU A 124 16.08 -2.63 11.27
N ASP A 125 17.09 -3.10 11.99
CA ASP A 125 18.42 -2.52 11.87
C ASP A 125 18.98 -2.88 10.47
N VAL A 126 19.15 -1.88 9.61
CA VAL A 126 19.56 -2.08 8.22
C VAL A 126 21.04 -2.47 8.12
N GLU A 127 21.81 -2.27 9.16
CA GLU A 127 23.23 -2.67 9.26
C GLU A 127 23.37 -4.13 9.68
N GLY A 128 22.38 -4.65 10.42
CA GLY A 128 22.34 -6.04 10.88
C GLY A 128 22.05 -7.08 9.79
N ASN A 129 22.16 -8.36 10.10
CA ASN A 129 21.93 -9.47 9.16
C ASN A 129 20.49 -10.03 9.16
N SER A 130 19.58 -9.42 9.92
CA SER A 130 18.19 -9.87 9.99
C SER A 130 17.41 -9.48 8.73
N LEU A 131 16.77 -10.45 8.11
CA LEU A 131 15.75 -10.27 7.08
C LEU A 131 14.37 -10.41 7.74
N PRO A 132 13.33 -9.76 7.21
CA PRO A 132 11.99 -9.95 7.70
C PRO A 132 11.59 -11.42 7.58
N PRO A 133 10.73 -11.93 8.48
CA PRO A 133 10.31 -13.31 8.44
C PRO A 133 9.60 -13.62 7.12
N ALA A 134 9.98 -14.72 6.47
CA ALA A 134 9.48 -15.18 5.17
C ALA A 134 7.96 -15.52 5.11
N ARG A 135 7.18 -15.16 6.13
CA ARG A 135 5.75 -15.47 6.25
C ARG A 135 4.92 -14.24 6.58
N LEU A 136 5.00 -13.24 5.72
CA LEU A 136 4.15 -12.07 5.81
C LEU A 136 2.72 -12.46 5.41
N ARG A 137 1.72 -12.14 6.26
CA ARG A 137 0.33 -12.60 6.10
C ARG A 137 -0.70 -11.48 6.09
N HIS A 138 -0.24 -10.23 6.11
CA HIS A 138 -1.11 -9.07 6.26
C HIS A 138 -1.18 -8.27 4.96
N GLN A 139 -2.17 -7.41 4.85
CA GLN A 139 -2.31 -6.48 3.75
C GLN A 139 -1.59 -5.16 4.03
N VAL A 140 -1.49 -4.77 5.29
CA VAL A 140 -0.86 -3.53 5.75
C VAL A 140 0.42 -3.85 6.48
N TYR A 141 1.51 -3.18 6.10
CA TYR A 141 2.82 -3.31 6.75
C TYR A 141 3.40 -1.94 7.07
N THR A 142 4.06 -1.85 8.21
CA THR A 142 5.00 -0.79 8.52
C THR A 142 6.41 -1.39 8.58
N LEU A 143 7.30 -0.93 7.70
CA LEU A 143 8.72 -1.23 7.74
C LEU A 143 9.41 -0.07 8.43
N TRP A 144 10.04 -0.32 9.56
CA TRP A 144 10.79 0.66 10.31
C TRP A 144 12.27 0.33 10.16
N PHE A 145 12.97 1.15 9.41
CA PHE A 145 14.41 1.03 9.17
C PHE A 145 15.17 1.98 10.07
N GLN A 146 16.11 1.44 10.80
CA GLN A 146 17.05 2.19 11.63
C GLN A 146 18.46 2.06 11.04
N SER A 147 19.21 3.14 10.94
CA SER A 147 20.57 3.16 10.37
C SER A 147 21.39 4.32 10.87
N SER A 148 22.71 4.10 11.07
CA SER A 148 23.67 5.15 11.31
C SER A 148 23.95 5.99 10.05
N ASP A 149 23.83 5.37 8.85
CA ASP A 149 24.06 6.02 7.56
C ASP A 149 23.19 5.38 6.45
N PHE A 150 22.13 6.09 6.04
CA PHE A 150 21.25 5.64 4.98
C PHE A 150 21.89 5.69 3.59
N THR A 151 22.90 6.52 3.36
CA THR A 151 23.60 6.55 2.06
C THR A 151 24.33 5.25 1.77
N LEU A 152 24.78 4.56 2.80
CA LEU A 152 25.46 3.26 2.69
C LEU A 152 24.47 2.08 2.66
N HIS A 153 23.32 2.22 3.33
CA HIS A 153 22.44 1.09 3.63
C HIS A 153 21.09 1.11 2.89
N ALA A 154 20.78 2.17 2.12
CA ALA A 154 19.51 2.29 1.37
C ALA A 154 19.22 1.07 0.49
N ARG A 155 20.23 0.52 -0.20
CA ARG A 155 20.07 -0.66 -1.07
C ARG A 155 19.55 -1.88 -0.34
N ARG A 156 19.84 -2.00 0.95
CA ARG A 156 19.35 -3.11 1.75
C ARG A 156 17.88 -2.91 2.11
N ALA A 157 17.50 -1.69 2.50
CA ALA A 157 16.10 -1.33 2.71
C ALA A 157 15.28 -1.58 1.43
N CYS A 158 15.78 -1.14 0.28
CA CYS A 158 15.17 -1.39 -1.03
C CYS A 158 14.98 -2.89 -1.33
N ARG A 159 15.94 -3.74 -0.96
CA ARG A 159 15.81 -5.19 -1.12
C ARG A 159 14.64 -5.74 -0.31
N VAL A 160 14.52 -5.34 0.96
CA VAL A 160 13.41 -5.75 1.84
C VAL A 160 12.07 -5.32 1.27
N ILE A 161 11.96 -4.08 0.79
CA ILE A 161 10.74 -3.55 0.16
C ILE A 161 10.37 -4.40 -1.07
N ARG A 162 11.32 -4.66 -1.97
CA ARG A 162 11.10 -5.47 -3.18
C ARG A 162 10.65 -6.89 -2.87
N GLU A 163 11.26 -7.54 -1.89
CA GLU A 163 10.88 -8.88 -1.47
C GLU A 163 9.46 -8.92 -0.90
N LEU A 164 9.12 -7.95 -0.06
CA LEU A 164 7.77 -7.82 0.48
C LEU A 164 6.73 -7.65 -0.64
N LEU A 165 6.95 -6.67 -1.53
CA LEU A 165 6.00 -6.34 -2.59
C LEU A 165 5.88 -7.43 -3.66
N ARG A 166 6.96 -8.18 -3.91
CA ARG A 166 6.89 -9.34 -4.81
C ARG A 166 5.98 -10.44 -4.26
N GLU A 167 6.01 -10.67 -2.94
CA GLU A 167 5.14 -11.65 -2.29
C GLU A 167 3.71 -11.13 -2.10
N SER A 168 3.56 -9.84 -1.86
CA SER A 168 2.29 -9.18 -1.55
C SER A 168 2.10 -7.88 -2.35
N PRO A 169 1.81 -7.96 -3.66
CA PRO A 169 1.75 -6.78 -4.55
C PRO A 169 0.59 -5.81 -4.24
N TYR A 170 -0.40 -6.25 -3.46
CA TYR A 170 -1.52 -5.39 -3.01
C TYR A 170 -1.29 -4.79 -1.62
N THR A 171 -0.04 -4.74 -1.18
CA THR A 171 0.30 -4.28 0.16
C THR A 171 0.18 -2.76 0.27
N THR A 172 -0.52 -2.31 1.29
CA THR A 172 -0.40 -0.95 1.82
C THR A 172 0.86 -0.90 2.67
N LEU A 173 1.80 -0.03 2.29
CA LEU A 173 3.14 0.00 2.88
C LEU A 173 3.48 1.38 3.44
N GLN A 174 3.78 1.41 4.72
CA GLN A 174 4.38 2.53 5.39
C GLN A 174 5.84 2.23 5.68
N ILE A 175 6.72 3.16 5.34
CA ILE A 175 8.16 3.07 5.58
C ILE A 175 8.52 4.16 6.58
N ILE A 176 9.17 3.80 7.67
CA ILE A 176 9.74 4.73 8.64
C ILE A 176 11.26 4.64 8.51
N LEU A 177 11.89 5.78 8.32
CA LEU A 177 13.35 5.92 8.34
C LEU A 177 13.73 6.63 9.64
N GLU A 178 14.50 5.97 10.49
CA GLU A 178 15.03 6.52 11.72
C GLU A 178 16.56 6.59 11.62
N PRO A 179 17.14 7.79 11.38
CA PRO A 179 18.59 7.97 11.44
C PRO A 179 19.05 7.98 12.91
N GLU A 180 20.09 7.19 13.22
CA GLU A 180 20.60 7.11 14.60
C GLU A 180 21.33 8.38 15.08
N SER A 181 21.96 9.12 14.15
CA SER A 181 22.79 10.26 14.52
C SER A 181 22.70 11.45 13.55
N ASN A 182 22.56 11.25 12.28
CA ASN A 182 22.58 12.32 11.27
C ASN A 182 21.43 12.17 10.27
N PRO A 183 20.37 12.98 10.38
CA PRO A 183 19.25 12.94 9.43
C PRO A 183 19.65 13.22 7.97
N CYS A 184 20.70 14.02 7.75
CA CYS A 184 21.17 14.37 6.40
C CYS A 184 21.76 13.18 5.61
N THR A 185 21.91 12.00 6.23
CA THR A 185 22.21 10.76 5.49
C THR A 185 21.03 10.27 4.65
N ILE A 186 19.82 10.77 4.93
CA ILE A 186 18.65 10.58 4.09
C ILE A 186 18.66 11.67 3.02
N THR A 187 19.32 11.38 1.91
CA THR A 187 19.43 12.30 0.77
C THR A 187 18.28 12.08 -0.24
N SER A 188 18.18 12.98 -1.21
CA SER A 188 17.22 12.82 -2.33
C SER A 188 17.43 11.51 -3.06
N GLU A 189 18.67 11.10 -3.32
CA GLU A 189 19.00 9.84 -3.98
C GLU A 189 18.54 8.63 -3.15
N VAL A 190 18.66 8.68 -1.83
CA VAL A 190 18.18 7.64 -0.92
C VAL A 190 16.64 7.52 -1.03
N LEU A 191 15.93 8.65 -1.00
CA LEU A 191 14.48 8.66 -1.13
C LEU A 191 14.04 8.17 -2.52
N ASP A 192 14.71 8.60 -3.58
CA ASP A 192 14.45 8.15 -4.95
C ASP A 192 14.65 6.62 -5.11
N GLU A 193 15.73 6.06 -4.55
CA GLU A 193 15.95 4.60 -4.56
C GLU A 193 14.83 3.84 -3.83
N LEU A 194 14.38 4.35 -2.68
CA LEU A 194 13.28 3.76 -1.91
C LEU A 194 11.96 3.85 -2.67
N TRP A 195 11.65 5.01 -3.27
CA TRP A 195 10.45 5.18 -4.09
C TRP A 195 10.46 4.28 -5.32
N GLN A 196 11.60 4.14 -6.01
CA GLN A 196 11.75 3.20 -7.12
C GLN A 196 11.46 1.77 -6.67
N ALA A 197 11.98 1.36 -5.50
CA ALA A 197 11.70 0.03 -4.97
C ALA A 197 10.20 -0.17 -4.66
N CYS A 198 9.52 0.87 -4.20
CA CYS A 198 8.08 0.84 -3.96
C CYS A 198 7.24 0.75 -5.24
N GLN A 199 7.74 1.30 -6.34
CA GLN A 199 7.01 1.42 -7.61
C GLN A 199 7.29 0.31 -8.62
N GLU A 200 8.22 -0.60 -8.36
CA GLU A 200 8.53 -1.71 -9.29
C GLU A 200 7.32 -2.60 -9.58
N GLN A 201 6.37 -2.69 -8.64
CA GLN A 201 5.12 -3.43 -8.82
C GLN A 201 3.94 -2.58 -8.29
N PRO A 202 3.52 -1.54 -9.03
CA PRO A 202 2.47 -0.65 -8.58
C PRO A 202 1.12 -1.37 -8.54
N SER A 203 0.38 -1.19 -7.48
CA SER A 203 -1.02 -1.57 -7.40
C SER A 203 -1.92 -0.49 -8.00
N TYR A 204 -3.22 -0.80 -8.18
CA TYR A 204 -4.20 0.20 -8.61
C TYR A 204 -4.31 1.37 -7.61
N MET A 205 -4.11 1.12 -6.31
CA MET A 205 -4.10 2.16 -5.28
C MET A 205 -2.95 3.15 -5.47
N ASP A 206 -1.78 2.68 -5.88
CA ASP A 206 -0.64 3.55 -6.17
C ASP A 206 -0.92 4.51 -7.31
N ARG A 207 -1.65 4.07 -8.33
CA ARG A 207 -2.03 4.90 -9.48
C ARG A 207 -3.05 5.96 -9.12
N TYR A 208 -4.05 5.58 -8.35
CA TYR A 208 -5.11 6.49 -7.93
C TYR A 208 -4.55 7.67 -7.16
N TYR A 209 -3.71 7.42 -6.17
CA TYR A 209 -3.16 8.47 -5.33
C TYR A 209 -2.05 9.30 -5.99
N SER A 210 -1.31 8.77 -6.94
CA SER A 210 -0.28 9.52 -7.68
C SER A 210 -0.84 10.69 -8.50
N MET A 211 -2.15 10.68 -8.75
CA MET A 211 -2.84 11.77 -9.44
C MET A 211 -3.35 12.89 -8.53
N GLN A 212 -3.23 12.75 -7.20
CA GLN A 212 -3.69 13.76 -6.25
C GLN A 212 -2.51 14.63 -5.77
N PRO A 213 -2.50 15.96 -6.09
CA PRO A 213 -1.44 16.86 -5.62
C PRO A 213 -1.33 16.90 -4.09
N GLY A 214 -0.11 16.83 -3.57
CA GLY A 214 0.17 16.99 -2.13
C GLY A 214 -0.12 15.77 -1.26
N ARG A 215 -0.32 14.58 -1.86
CA ARG A 215 -0.43 13.32 -1.11
C ARG A 215 0.72 12.35 -1.45
N PRO A 216 1.16 11.55 -0.48
CA PRO A 216 2.15 10.49 -0.75
C PRO A 216 1.62 9.50 -1.78
N ILE A 217 2.51 8.89 -2.51
CA ILE A 217 2.22 8.04 -3.68
C ILE A 217 1.42 6.80 -3.26
N GLY A 218 0.13 6.83 -3.51
CA GLY A 218 -0.76 5.69 -3.45
C GLY A 218 -0.86 4.99 -2.09
N ALA A 219 -0.83 3.67 -2.14
CA ALA A 219 -0.87 2.81 -0.96
C ALA A 219 0.48 2.74 -0.22
N LYS A 220 1.43 3.62 -0.56
CA LYS A 220 2.77 3.64 0.02
C LYS A 220 3.12 5.04 0.48
N ARG A 221 3.80 5.14 1.62
CA ARG A 221 4.32 6.41 2.14
C ARG A 221 5.65 6.21 2.85
N ILE A 222 6.47 7.26 2.84
CA ILE A 222 7.73 7.32 3.57
C ILE A 222 7.60 8.38 4.65
N LEU A 223 7.98 8.01 5.86
CA LEU A 223 8.06 8.88 7.03
C LEU A 223 9.52 8.94 7.48
N ILE A 224 9.98 10.10 7.91
CA ILE A 224 11.30 10.28 8.52
C ILE A 224 11.08 10.67 9.96
N LEU A 225 11.64 9.88 10.87
CA LEU A 225 11.55 10.09 12.31
C LEU A 225 12.85 10.72 12.80
N VAL A 226 12.73 11.91 13.37
CA VAL A 226 13.85 12.63 14.01
C VAL A 226 13.49 13.04 15.43
N ASP A 227 14.50 13.23 16.28
CA ASP A 227 14.27 13.73 17.63
C ASP A 227 13.93 15.23 17.61
N GLU A 228 13.06 15.66 18.53
CA GLU A 228 12.74 17.06 18.71
C GLU A 228 13.97 17.83 19.18
N GLY A 229 14.23 18.98 18.56
CA GLY A 229 15.43 19.80 18.86
C GLY A 229 16.67 19.42 18.04
N GLU A 230 16.61 18.41 17.17
CA GLU A 230 17.66 18.14 16.19
C GLU A 230 17.82 19.35 15.25
N PRO A 231 19.04 19.91 15.08
CA PRO A 231 19.24 20.99 14.11
C PRO A 231 19.13 20.43 12.69
N LEU A 232 18.14 20.91 11.93
CA LEU A 232 17.88 20.50 10.57
C LEU A 232 18.16 21.66 9.63
N ASP A 233 18.79 21.37 8.49
CA ASP A 233 19.05 22.32 7.42
C ASP A 233 17.77 22.62 6.64
N GLU A 234 17.55 23.91 6.25
CA GLU A 234 16.34 24.32 5.51
C GLU A 234 16.25 23.64 4.15
N GLU A 235 17.36 23.51 3.41
CA GLU A 235 17.39 22.85 2.11
C GLU A 235 17.05 21.35 2.24
N TRP A 236 17.51 20.70 3.30
CA TRP A 236 17.14 19.33 3.60
C TRP A 236 15.65 19.19 3.96
N LEU A 237 15.09 20.14 4.71
CA LEU A 237 13.66 20.15 5.05
C LEU A 237 12.77 20.29 3.81
N ASP A 238 13.13 21.19 2.90
CA ASP A 238 12.40 21.39 1.63
C ASP A 238 12.42 20.11 0.79
N MET A 239 13.58 19.46 0.67
CA MET A 239 13.73 18.18 -0.03
C MET A 239 12.87 17.09 0.59
N VAL A 240 12.84 16.99 1.92
CA VAL A 240 12.01 15.99 2.61
C VAL A 240 10.53 16.23 2.41
N ASP A 241 10.05 17.49 2.47
CA ASP A 241 8.64 17.83 2.33
C ASP A 241 8.07 17.46 0.95
N GLU A 242 8.92 17.44 -0.08
CA GLU A 242 8.54 17.00 -1.42
C GLU A 242 8.35 15.47 -1.54
N GLN A 243 9.07 14.67 -0.76
CA GLN A 243 9.18 13.22 -0.99
C GLN A 243 8.73 12.35 0.18
N ALA A 244 8.68 12.89 1.40
CA ALA A 244 8.38 12.16 2.61
C ALA A 244 7.62 13.04 3.60
N THR A 245 7.22 12.45 4.72
CA THR A 245 6.62 13.20 5.84
C THR A 245 7.58 13.17 7.01
N LEU A 246 7.98 14.35 7.49
CA LEU A 246 8.82 14.48 8.67
C LEU A 246 7.99 14.35 9.95
N ILE A 247 8.45 13.54 10.88
CA ILE A 247 7.86 13.38 12.21
C ILE A 247 8.92 13.64 13.27
N LYS A 248 8.61 14.54 14.19
CA LYS A 248 9.46 14.89 15.32
C LYS A 248 8.97 14.15 16.57
N ARG A 249 9.87 13.45 17.24
CA ARG A 249 9.63 12.70 18.48
C ARG A 249 10.25 13.42 19.68
N GLU A 250 9.47 13.62 20.74
CA GLU A 250 10.03 14.02 22.02
C GLU A 250 10.97 12.92 22.55
N ARG A 251 12.20 13.26 22.90
CA ARG A 251 13.09 12.33 23.60
C ARG A 251 12.50 12.05 24.99
N GLU A 252 12.13 10.81 25.26
CA GLU A 252 11.96 10.39 26.65
C GLU A 252 13.29 10.57 27.38
N VAL A 253 13.34 11.55 28.27
CA VAL A 253 14.46 11.68 29.19
C VAL A 253 14.39 10.48 30.13
N VAL A 254 15.09 9.41 29.80
CA VAL A 254 15.31 8.31 30.74
C VAL A 254 16.12 8.92 31.91
N SER A 255 15.43 9.26 32.99
CA SER A 255 16.06 9.63 34.24
C SER A 255 16.81 8.41 34.75
N VAL A 256 18.14 8.47 34.70
CA VAL A 256 19.07 7.49 35.28
C VAL A 256 19.04 7.59 36.82
#